data_07fd8d12a571336c857db86b3d4d8246
#
_entry.id   07fd8d12a571336c857db86b3d4d8246
#
_cell.length_a   1.000
_cell.length_b   1.000
_cell.length_c   1.000
_cell.angle_alpha   90.00
_cell.angle_beta   90.00
_cell.angle_gamma   90.00
#
_symmetry.space_group_name_H-M   'P 1'
#
loop_
_entity.id
_entity.type
_entity.pdbx_description
1 polymer ?
#
loop_
_entity_poly.entity_id
_entity_poly.type
_entity_poly.pdbx_seq_one_letter_code
_entity_poly.pdbx_strand_id
1 'polypeptide(L)'
;RSAQAGDVPVLREIAGGSHTLSRFHFDRCIPSDLSQSFYQQWRENSCQGYADKVWVAEWDGRLSGYITCHLPANSAPARIGLLGVDRGYHGYGLGMALVNHALTWFDHEHLHPIEVVTQGRNIPAQRLYQKCGFTVRTLQLWYHRWFAACST
;
A
#
# COMPACT_ATOMS: atom_id res chain seq x y z
N ARG A 1 -1.15 12.37 10.44
CA ARG A 1 0.08 13.17 10.36
C ARG A 1 1.09 12.59 9.37
N SER A 2 2.08 13.38 8.97
CA SER A 2 3.24 12.85 8.22
C SER A 2 4.03 11.83 9.04
N ALA A 3 4.58 10.82 8.36
CA ALA A 3 5.51 9.88 8.98
C ALA A 3 6.80 10.57 9.43
N GLN A 4 7.38 10.08 10.51
CA GLN A 4 8.64 10.52 11.08
C GLN A 4 9.66 9.36 11.06
N ALA A 5 10.95 9.65 11.16
CA ALA A 5 11.98 8.63 11.14
C ALA A 5 11.80 7.55 12.24
N GLY A 6 11.33 7.95 13.42
CA GLY A 6 11.04 7.05 14.53
C GLY A 6 9.87 6.08 14.29
N ASP A 7 9.02 6.34 13.29
CA ASP A 7 7.87 5.50 12.97
C ASP A 7 8.27 4.25 12.16
N VAL A 8 9.42 4.29 11.47
CA VAL A 8 9.83 3.26 10.50
C VAL A 8 9.78 1.83 11.04
N PRO A 9 10.25 1.51 12.25
CA PRO A 9 10.17 0.14 12.77
C PRO A 9 8.74 -0.39 12.84
N VAL A 10 7.80 0.39 13.38
CA VAL A 10 6.39 -0.01 13.51
C VAL A 10 5.72 -0.11 12.12
N LEU A 11 6.03 0.83 11.22
CA LEU A 11 5.48 0.80 9.85
C LEU A 11 5.97 -0.43 9.06
N ARG A 12 7.19 -0.91 9.31
CA ARG A 12 7.69 -2.17 8.73
C ARG A 12 6.89 -3.38 9.23
N GLU A 13 6.58 -3.44 10.52
CA GLU A 13 5.76 -4.52 11.09
C GLU A 13 4.36 -4.53 10.47
N ILE A 14 3.70 -3.38 10.40
CA ILE A 14 2.40 -3.24 9.74
C ILE A 14 2.47 -3.69 8.27
N ALA A 15 3.51 -3.29 7.54
CA ALA A 15 3.69 -3.68 6.14
C ALA A 15 3.84 -5.19 5.95
N GLY A 16 4.64 -5.85 6.78
CA GLY A 16 4.81 -7.31 6.75
C GLY A 16 3.50 -8.08 6.97
N GLY A 17 2.61 -7.54 7.80
CA GLY A 17 1.32 -8.15 8.10
C GLY A 17 0.17 -7.79 7.15
N SER A 18 0.27 -6.69 6.40
CA SER A 18 -0.87 -6.10 5.67
C SER A 18 -1.05 -6.62 4.25
N HIS A 19 0.02 -7.05 3.56
CA HIS A 19 -0.01 -7.36 2.12
C HIS A 19 -0.15 -8.84 1.79
N THR A 20 -0.86 -9.59 2.62
CA THR A 20 -1.03 -11.06 2.50
C THR A 20 -1.85 -11.50 1.28
N LEU A 21 -2.60 -10.59 0.64
CA LEU A 21 -3.36 -10.87 -0.59
C LEU A 21 -2.57 -10.57 -1.87
N SER A 22 -1.27 -10.32 -1.76
CA SER A 22 -0.42 -10.04 -2.91
C SER A 22 -0.07 -11.31 -3.71
N ARG A 23 0.29 -11.13 -4.98
CA ARG A 23 0.77 -12.24 -5.83
C ARG A 23 1.95 -12.98 -5.22
N PHE A 24 2.82 -12.28 -4.50
CA PHE A 24 4.02 -12.86 -3.89
C PHE A 24 3.68 -13.86 -2.76
N HIS A 25 2.57 -13.68 -2.05
CA HIS A 25 2.08 -14.61 -1.04
C HIS A 25 1.42 -15.85 -1.63
N PHE A 26 0.94 -15.77 -2.87
CA PHE A 26 0.25 -16.90 -3.54
C PHE A 26 1.13 -17.67 -4.51
N ASP A 27 2.34 -17.19 -4.75
CA ASP A 27 3.32 -17.89 -5.55
C ASP A 27 4.05 -18.92 -4.67
N ARG A 28 3.86 -20.20 -4.98
CA ARG A 28 4.46 -21.30 -4.22
C ARG A 28 6.00 -21.33 -4.30
N CYS A 29 6.57 -20.67 -5.31
CA CYS A 29 8.03 -20.58 -5.49
C CYS A 29 8.63 -19.41 -4.72
N ILE A 30 7.83 -18.59 -4.05
CA ILE A 30 8.30 -17.48 -3.21
C ILE A 30 8.02 -17.83 -1.75
N PRO A 31 9.06 -18.03 -0.93
CA PRO A 31 8.91 -18.24 0.50
C PRO A 31 8.18 -17.05 1.18
N SER A 32 7.36 -17.35 2.16
CA SER A 32 6.51 -16.34 2.82
C SER A 32 7.33 -15.26 3.57
N ASP A 33 8.47 -15.62 4.13
CA ASP A 33 9.42 -14.71 4.79
C ASP A 33 10.05 -13.72 3.79
N LEU A 34 10.37 -14.15 2.58
CA LEU A 34 10.82 -13.25 1.52
C LEU A 34 9.72 -12.28 1.09
N SER A 35 8.48 -12.75 1.01
CA SER A 35 7.32 -11.89 0.71
C SER A 35 7.14 -10.81 1.78
N GLN A 36 7.26 -11.17 3.05
CA GLN A 36 7.18 -10.22 4.17
C GLN A 36 8.34 -9.23 4.15
N SER A 37 9.57 -9.72 4.02
CA SER A 37 10.78 -8.90 3.97
C SER A 37 10.73 -7.89 2.81
N PHE A 38 10.18 -8.31 1.66
CA PHE A 38 9.99 -7.42 0.51
C PHE A 38 9.10 -6.21 0.85
N TYR A 39 7.94 -6.42 1.50
CA TYR A 39 7.05 -5.32 1.87
C TYR A 39 7.61 -4.47 3.00
N GLN A 40 8.34 -5.06 3.94
CA GLN A 40 9.06 -4.34 4.98
C GLN A 40 10.12 -3.40 4.39
N GLN A 41 10.93 -3.92 3.45
CA GLN A 41 11.95 -3.13 2.78
C GLN A 41 11.34 -2.04 1.89
N TRP A 42 10.29 -2.38 1.15
CA TRP A 42 9.58 -1.38 0.35
C TRP A 42 9.00 -0.26 1.22
N ARG A 43 8.48 -0.60 2.41
CA ARG A 43 7.98 0.39 3.35
C ARG A 43 9.10 1.29 3.86
N GLU A 44 10.24 0.74 4.23
CA GLU A 44 11.41 1.48 4.67
C GLU A 44 11.90 2.44 3.58
N ASN A 45 12.12 1.94 2.37
CA ASN A 45 12.55 2.75 1.23
C ASN A 45 11.56 3.92 0.96
N SER A 46 10.26 3.68 1.13
CA SER A 46 9.26 4.73 0.96
C SER A 46 9.41 5.85 1.99
N CYS A 47 9.80 5.53 3.23
CA CYS A 47 10.10 6.54 4.26
C CYS A 47 11.43 7.27 4.01
N GLN A 48 12.34 6.65 3.25
CA GLN A 48 13.67 7.18 2.90
C GLN A 48 13.68 7.97 1.58
N GLY A 49 12.50 8.34 1.05
CA GLY A 49 12.37 9.18 -0.13
C GLY A 49 11.93 8.47 -1.42
N TYR A 50 11.67 7.16 -1.39
CA TYR A 50 11.04 6.49 -2.54
C TYR A 50 9.58 6.92 -2.75
N ALA A 51 8.87 7.29 -1.68
CA ALA A 51 7.58 7.97 -1.76
C ALA A 51 7.75 9.46 -1.45
N ASP A 52 7.06 10.30 -2.20
CA ASP A 52 7.11 11.75 -2.01
C ASP A 52 6.42 12.16 -0.70
N LYS A 53 5.40 11.41 -0.31
CA LYS A 53 4.70 11.61 0.96
C LYS A 53 4.28 10.29 1.58
N VAL A 54 4.43 10.24 2.90
CA VAL A 54 3.94 9.13 3.73
C VAL A 54 3.09 9.71 4.85
N TRP A 55 1.85 9.26 4.91
CA TRP A 55 0.92 9.60 5.98
C TRP A 55 0.74 8.40 6.89
N VAL A 56 0.57 8.65 8.19
CA VAL A 56 0.28 7.62 9.20
C VAL A 56 -1.02 7.92 9.91
N ALA A 57 -1.72 6.87 10.29
CA ALA A 57 -2.87 6.92 11.17
C ALA A 57 -2.46 6.44 12.56
N GLU A 58 -2.89 7.16 13.57
CA GLU A 58 -2.76 6.79 14.97
C GLU A 58 -4.14 6.55 15.58
N TRP A 59 -4.24 5.53 16.40
CA TRP A 59 -5.43 5.20 17.17
C TRP A 59 -5.01 4.99 18.63
N ASP A 60 -5.58 5.75 19.55
CA ASP A 60 -5.21 5.73 20.98
C ASP A 60 -3.70 5.86 21.22
N GLY A 61 -3.05 6.78 20.48
CA GLY A 61 -1.61 7.05 20.58
C GLY A 61 -0.71 5.97 19.96
N ARG A 62 -1.28 4.97 19.25
CA ARG A 62 -0.51 3.91 18.57
C ARG A 62 -0.59 4.05 17.06
N LEU A 63 0.54 3.89 16.41
CA LEU A 63 0.59 3.78 14.95
C LEU A 63 -0.20 2.55 14.52
N SER A 64 -1.23 2.76 13.70
CA SER A 64 -2.20 1.74 13.34
C SER A 64 -2.37 1.58 11.82
N GLY A 65 -1.77 2.47 11.03
CA GLY A 65 -1.83 2.36 9.58
C GLY A 65 -0.98 3.42 8.88
N TYR A 66 -0.80 3.24 7.58
CA TYR A 66 -0.05 4.16 6.73
C TYR A 66 -0.55 4.15 5.29
N ILE A 67 -0.24 5.24 4.57
CA ILE A 67 -0.43 5.35 3.12
C ILE A 67 0.76 6.07 2.51
N THR A 68 1.19 5.64 1.31
CA THR A 68 2.25 6.29 0.55
C THR A 68 1.70 6.94 -0.70
N CYS A 69 2.18 8.14 -0.99
CA CYS A 69 1.78 8.92 -2.14
C CYS A 69 3.00 9.23 -2.99
N HIS A 70 2.81 9.20 -4.30
CA HIS A 70 3.84 9.51 -5.29
C HIS A 70 3.34 10.61 -6.22
N LEU A 71 4.20 11.59 -6.45
CA LEU A 71 3.97 12.67 -7.40
C LEU A 71 4.08 12.16 -8.85
N PRO A 72 3.53 12.89 -9.83
CA PRO A 72 3.68 12.55 -11.24
C PRO A 72 5.16 12.53 -11.64
N ALA A 73 5.56 11.50 -12.40
CA ALA A 73 6.89 11.41 -12.97
C ALA A 73 6.81 10.88 -14.40
N ASN A 74 7.55 11.51 -15.33
CA ASN A 74 7.65 11.06 -16.73
C ASN A 74 6.29 10.77 -17.39
N SER A 75 5.35 11.69 -17.30
CA SER A 75 3.96 11.57 -17.82
C SER A 75 3.09 10.53 -17.11
N ALA A 76 3.57 9.87 -16.06
CA ALA A 76 2.73 9.03 -15.22
C ALA A 76 1.88 9.89 -14.28
N PRO A 77 0.64 9.48 -13.97
CA PRO A 77 -0.21 10.21 -13.01
C PRO A 77 0.32 10.14 -11.58
N ALA A 78 -0.18 11.02 -10.73
CA ALA A 78 -0.01 10.87 -9.29
C ALA A 78 -0.64 9.56 -8.81
N ARG A 79 -0.05 8.93 -7.79
CA ARG A 79 -0.53 7.60 -7.38
C ARG A 79 -0.43 7.36 -5.88
N ILE A 80 -1.37 6.57 -5.38
CA ILE A 80 -1.24 5.88 -4.10
C ILE A 80 -0.38 4.63 -4.32
N GLY A 81 0.69 4.48 -3.56
CA GLY A 81 1.59 3.33 -3.64
C GLY A 81 1.17 2.19 -2.75
N LEU A 82 1.48 2.26 -1.46
CA LEU A 82 1.13 1.25 -0.46
C LEU A 82 0.14 1.82 0.55
N LEU A 83 -0.85 1.02 0.91
CA LEU A 83 -1.76 1.27 2.03
C LEU A 83 -1.75 0.04 2.94
N GLY A 84 -1.46 0.23 4.21
CA GLY A 84 -1.51 -0.81 5.23
C GLY A 84 -2.20 -0.32 6.49
N VAL A 85 -3.02 -1.18 7.07
CA VAL A 85 -3.64 -0.98 8.38
C VAL A 85 -3.33 -2.21 9.22
N ASP A 86 -2.90 -2.01 10.45
CA ASP A 86 -2.67 -3.09 11.40
C ASP A 86 -3.96 -3.91 11.59
N ARG A 87 -3.81 -5.25 11.65
CA ARG A 87 -4.95 -6.18 11.71
C ARG A 87 -5.85 -5.94 12.91
N GLY A 88 -5.28 -5.54 14.05
CA GLY A 88 -6.02 -5.23 15.26
C GLY A 88 -6.97 -4.03 15.10
N TYR A 89 -6.76 -3.22 14.08
CA TYR A 89 -7.54 -2.01 13.80
C TYR A 89 -8.35 -2.08 12.50
N HIS A 90 -8.52 -3.26 11.93
CA HIS A 90 -9.41 -3.45 10.79
C HIS A 90 -10.87 -3.19 11.20
N GLY A 91 -11.66 -2.58 10.30
CA GLY A 91 -13.05 -2.23 10.57
C GLY A 91 -13.26 -0.87 11.25
N TYR A 92 -12.24 -0.24 11.79
CA TYR A 92 -12.31 1.09 12.44
C TYR A 92 -12.32 2.28 11.48
N GLY A 93 -12.36 2.03 10.17
CA GLY A 93 -12.42 3.10 9.16
C GLY A 93 -11.06 3.74 8.82
N LEU A 94 -9.96 3.31 9.43
CA LEU A 94 -8.63 3.92 9.25
C LEU A 94 -8.14 3.90 7.80
N GLY A 95 -8.41 2.81 7.05
CA GLY A 95 -8.07 2.75 5.63
C GLY A 95 -8.77 3.83 4.81
N MET A 96 -10.05 4.08 5.08
CA MET A 96 -10.82 5.14 4.42
C MET A 96 -10.31 6.53 4.82
N ALA A 97 -10.03 6.74 6.10
CA ALA A 97 -9.48 8.00 6.59
C ALA A 97 -8.13 8.33 5.92
N LEU A 98 -7.23 7.33 5.80
CA LEU A 98 -5.95 7.49 5.12
C LEU A 98 -6.10 7.80 3.63
N VAL A 99 -6.99 7.10 2.92
CA VAL A 99 -7.24 7.37 1.49
C VAL A 99 -7.81 8.77 1.29
N ASN A 100 -8.83 9.15 2.06
CA ASN A 100 -9.44 10.48 1.96
C ASN A 100 -8.43 11.59 2.29
N HIS A 101 -7.57 11.39 3.31
CA HIS A 101 -6.52 12.34 3.63
C HIS A 101 -5.51 12.50 2.49
N ALA A 102 -5.11 11.38 1.86
CA ALA A 102 -4.24 11.42 0.69
C ALA A 102 -4.90 12.12 -0.51
N LEU A 103 -6.19 11.88 -0.75
CA LEU A 103 -6.95 12.55 -1.81
C LEU A 103 -7.03 14.06 -1.58
N THR A 104 -7.30 14.50 -0.33
CA THR A 104 -7.28 15.93 0.03
C THR A 104 -5.91 16.54 -0.20
N TRP A 105 -4.83 15.85 0.13
CA TRP A 105 -3.49 16.33 -0.15
C TRP A 105 -3.20 16.43 -1.65
N PHE A 106 -3.55 15.43 -2.45
CA PHE A 106 -3.38 15.48 -3.90
C PHE A 106 -4.19 16.63 -4.55
N ASP A 107 -5.42 16.86 -4.06
CA ASP A 107 -6.27 17.96 -4.54
C ASP A 107 -5.65 19.32 -4.22
N HIS A 108 -5.12 19.49 -3.02
CA HIS A 108 -4.40 20.70 -2.62
C HIS A 108 -3.14 20.97 -3.46
N GLU A 109 -2.47 19.92 -3.90
CA GLU A 109 -1.32 20.00 -4.81
C GLU A 109 -1.75 20.11 -6.30
N HIS A 110 -3.06 20.24 -6.59
CA HIS A 110 -3.62 20.31 -7.95
C HIS A 110 -3.25 19.12 -8.84
N LEU A 111 -3.15 17.94 -8.29
CA LEU A 111 -2.74 16.72 -9.01
C LEU A 111 -3.93 15.87 -9.41
N HIS A 112 -4.17 15.76 -10.71
CA HIS A 112 -5.21 14.93 -11.32
C HIS A 112 -4.75 14.34 -12.65
N PRO A 113 -5.11 13.10 -13.02
CA PRO A 113 -5.81 12.09 -12.21
C PRO A 113 -4.91 11.42 -11.17
N ILE A 114 -5.53 10.76 -10.19
CA ILE A 114 -4.84 9.95 -9.19
C ILE A 114 -5.15 8.47 -9.45
N GLU A 115 -4.12 7.65 -9.46
CA GLU A 115 -4.24 6.21 -9.67
C GLU A 115 -3.87 5.40 -8.42
N VAL A 116 -4.48 4.23 -8.30
CA VAL A 116 -4.11 3.21 -7.33
C VAL A 116 -4.20 1.84 -7.97
N VAL A 117 -3.22 0.98 -7.69
CA VAL A 117 -3.19 -0.39 -8.19
C VAL A 117 -3.37 -1.36 -7.04
N THR A 118 -4.24 -2.35 -7.23
CA THR A 118 -4.41 -3.45 -6.27
C THR A 118 -4.56 -4.78 -6.99
N GLN A 119 -4.40 -5.86 -6.26
CA GLN A 119 -4.55 -7.22 -6.80
C GLN A 119 -6.03 -7.55 -7.03
N GLY A 120 -6.36 -8.27 -8.11
CA GLY A 120 -7.74 -8.67 -8.42
C GLY A 120 -8.43 -9.47 -7.31
N ARG A 121 -7.66 -10.21 -6.50
CA ARG A 121 -8.17 -10.95 -5.33
C ARG A 121 -8.31 -10.12 -4.05
N ASN A 122 -7.79 -8.89 -4.04
CA ASN A 122 -7.87 -8.00 -2.87
C ASN A 122 -9.21 -7.26 -2.85
N ILE A 123 -10.28 -8.01 -2.65
CA ILE A 123 -11.65 -7.48 -2.61
C ILE A 123 -11.82 -6.39 -1.53
N PRO A 124 -11.23 -6.51 -0.32
CA PRO A 124 -11.33 -5.44 0.67
C PRO A 124 -10.77 -4.10 0.16
N ALA A 125 -9.61 -4.09 -0.48
CA ALA A 125 -9.02 -2.87 -1.03
C ALA A 125 -9.84 -2.31 -2.20
N GLN A 126 -10.35 -3.17 -3.10
CA GLN A 126 -11.23 -2.73 -4.19
C GLN A 126 -12.47 -2.01 -3.65
N ARG A 127 -13.15 -2.61 -2.66
CA ARG A 127 -14.32 -2.00 -2.00
C ARG A 127 -13.98 -0.68 -1.31
N LEU A 128 -12.80 -0.61 -0.68
CA LEU A 128 -12.31 0.62 -0.04
C LEU A 128 -12.15 1.73 -1.06
N TYR A 129 -11.43 1.49 -2.16
CA TYR A 129 -11.20 2.50 -3.19
C TYR A 129 -12.50 2.94 -3.87
N GLN A 130 -13.40 2.01 -4.17
CA GLN A 130 -14.73 2.33 -4.71
C GLN A 130 -15.54 3.23 -3.78
N LYS A 131 -15.52 2.97 -2.46
CA LYS A 131 -16.17 3.84 -1.46
C LYS A 131 -15.53 5.23 -1.37
N CYS A 132 -14.24 5.36 -1.72
CA CYS A 132 -13.55 6.65 -1.82
C CYS A 132 -13.66 7.31 -3.20
N GLY A 133 -14.56 6.82 -4.08
CA GLY A 133 -14.85 7.44 -5.38
C GLY A 133 -13.97 6.98 -6.54
N PHE A 134 -13.07 6.00 -6.34
CA PHE A 134 -12.31 5.43 -7.45
C PHE A 134 -13.17 4.54 -8.34
N THR A 135 -12.93 4.62 -9.65
CA THR A 135 -13.53 3.72 -10.65
C THR A 135 -12.46 2.85 -11.28
N VAL A 136 -12.83 1.66 -11.73
CA VAL A 136 -11.89 0.76 -12.42
C VAL A 136 -11.56 1.34 -13.80
N ARG A 137 -10.27 1.58 -14.04
CA ARG A 137 -9.76 2.05 -15.33
C ARG A 137 -9.26 0.91 -16.21
N THR A 138 -8.51 -0.01 -15.63
CA THR A 138 -7.85 -1.09 -16.37
C THR A 138 -7.74 -2.34 -15.51
N LEU A 139 -7.85 -3.50 -16.14
CA LEU A 139 -7.51 -4.80 -15.57
C LEU A 139 -6.37 -5.41 -16.38
N GLN A 140 -5.30 -5.85 -15.70
CA GLN A 140 -4.15 -6.49 -16.33
C GLN A 140 -3.95 -7.89 -15.77
N LEU A 141 -3.71 -8.86 -16.65
CA LEU A 141 -3.34 -10.23 -16.30
C LEU A 141 -1.85 -10.41 -16.54
N TRP A 142 -1.14 -10.83 -15.49
CA TRP A 142 0.29 -11.07 -15.54
C TRP A 142 0.53 -12.58 -15.44
N TYR A 143 1.24 -13.15 -16.43
CA TYR A 143 1.64 -14.55 -16.47
C TYR A 143 3.14 -14.65 -16.30
N HIS A 144 3.60 -15.61 -15.52
CA HIS A 144 5.01 -15.98 -15.43
C HIS A 144 5.13 -17.51 -15.37
N ARG A 145 6.33 -18.03 -15.65
CA ARG A 145 6.65 -19.46 -15.59
C ARG A 145 7.99 -19.63 -14.89
N TRP A 146 8.02 -20.51 -13.93
CA TRP A 146 9.24 -20.97 -13.31
C TRP A 146 9.82 -22.12 -14.11
N PHE A 147 11.16 -22.12 -14.33
CA PHE A 147 11.87 -23.19 -15.07
C PHE A 147 12.53 -24.21 -14.14
N ALA A 148 12.70 -23.89 -12.87
CA ALA A 148 13.15 -24.82 -11.83
C ALA A 148 11.95 -25.29 -11.01
N ALA A 149 12.03 -26.52 -10.45
CA ALA A 149 11.05 -27.00 -9.50
C ALA A 149 11.09 -26.09 -8.26
N CYS A 150 9.93 -25.61 -7.84
CA CYS A 150 9.82 -24.93 -6.56
C CYS A 150 10.07 -25.95 -5.46
N SER A 151 11.00 -25.66 -4.55
CA SER A 151 11.16 -26.50 -3.36
C SER A 151 9.86 -26.43 -2.56
N THR A 152 9.20 -27.57 -2.41
CA THR A 152 7.99 -27.76 -1.58
C THR A 152 8.33 -27.69 -0.12
#